data_5af268b081ef9e546676db4e82faae63
#
_entry.id   5af268b081ef9e546676db4e82faae63
#
_cell.length_a   1.000
_cell.length_b   1.000
_cell.length_c   1.000
_cell.angle_alpha   90.00
_cell.angle_beta   90.00
_cell.angle_gamma   90.00
#
_symmetry.space_group_name_H-M   'P 1'
#
loop_
_entity.id
_entity.type
_entity.pdbx_description
1 polymer ?
#
loop_
_entity_poly.entity_id
_entity_poly.type
_entity_poly.pdbx_seq_one_letter_code
_entity_poly.pdbx_strand_id
1 'polypeptide(L)'
;ASFKALVGAASSTTETFVTTVDSKTTNHRYHGSGSSSAYFLDGIESPFLTLLPGKTYRFDQSDSSNGGHPLRFYLEADKTTAYTTNVTTNGTAGSSGAYTEILVTDSTPLVLHYQCSSHGYMGNSSFLNSNLVDTPYQITARSGINVSGIVTATSFVGDITGDVTGDVTGNADTATSATTATTATNA
;
A
#
# COMPACT_ATOMS: atom_id res chain seq x y z
N ALA A 1 9.22 -1.82 -14.84
CA ALA A 1 9.12 -1.88 -13.39
C ALA A 1 8.77 -3.31 -12.99
N SER A 2 9.64 -3.95 -12.20
CA SER A 2 9.44 -5.32 -11.73
C SER A 2 8.55 -5.28 -10.48
N PHE A 3 7.38 -5.88 -10.52
CA PHE A 3 6.57 -6.10 -9.32
C PHE A 3 7.17 -7.28 -8.57
N LYS A 4 7.79 -7.04 -7.42
CA LYS A 4 8.14 -8.10 -6.48
C LYS A 4 6.93 -8.35 -5.60
N ALA A 5 6.22 -9.46 -5.82
CA ALA A 5 5.25 -9.94 -4.86
C ALA A 5 6.01 -10.38 -3.60
N LEU A 6 5.84 -9.67 -2.49
CA LEU A 6 6.30 -10.11 -1.18
C LEU A 6 5.20 -10.98 -0.57
N VAL A 7 5.22 -12.28 -0.87
CA VAL A 7 4.45 -13.26 -0.11
C VAL A 7 5.36 -13.75 1.02
N GLY A 8 5.29 -13.09 2.14
CA GLY A 8 5.86 -13.51 3.40
C GLY A 8 4.98 -12.95 4.50
N ALA A 9 4.70 -13.74 5.53
CA ALA A 9 4.04 -13.24 6.72
C ALA A 9 4.77 -11.97 7.17
N ALA A 10 4.14 -10.83 7.03
CA ALA A 10 4.72 -9.55 7.35
C ALA A 10 5.01 -9.55 8.86
N SER A 11 6.28 -9.65 9.21
CA SER A 11 6.73 -9.04 10.45
C SER A 11 6.34 -7.58 10.31
N SER A 12 5.39 -7.10 11.12
CA SER A 12 4.94 -5.71 11.11
C SER A 12 6.11 -4.84 11.61
N THR A 13 7.03 -4.50 10.70
CA THR A 13 8.08 -3.55 11.02
C THR A 13 7.45 -2.18 11.08
N THR A 14 7.59 -1.51 12.22
CA THR A 14 7.19 -0.12 12.37
C THR A 14 8.28 0.77 11.78
N GLU A 15 7.88 1.61 10.82
CA GLU A 15 8.70 2.70 10.30
C GLU A 15 8.28 3.98 10.98
N THR A 16 9.22 4.68 11.60
CA THR A 16 8.92 5.89 12.39
C THR A 16 9.49 7.11 11.70
N PHE A 17 8.65 8.12 11.49
CA PHE A 17 9.00 9.47 11.05
C PHE A 17 9.05 10.40 12.26
N VAL A 18 10.16 11.05 12.50
CA VAL A 18 10.24 12.17 13.43
C VAL A 18 9.49 13.34 12.83
N THR A 19 8.41 13.75 13.47
CA THR A 19 7.54 14.81 12.98
C THR A 19 7.81 16.10 13.74
N THR A 20 8.07 17.18 13.00
CA THR A 20 8.18 18.53 13.54
C THR A 20 7.28 19.48 12.76
N VAL A 21 7.05 20.66 13.30
CA VAL A 21 6.26 21.73 12.66
C VAL A 21 7.10 22.97 12.54
N ASP A 22 7.14 23.54 11.35
CA ASP A 22 7.82 24.81 11.07
C ASP A 22 7.05 25.61 9.99
N SER A 23 7.55 26.77 9.65
CA SER A 23 6.97 27.65 8.63
C SER A 23 6.96 26.99 7.26
N LYS A 24 5.83 27.11 6.59
CA LYS A 24 5.64 26.60 5.22
C LYS A 24 6.49 27.40 4.24
N THR A 25 7.30 26.69 3.44
CA THR A 25 8.12 27.33 2.39
C THR A 25 7.38 27.38 1.05
N THR A 26 7.98 28.06 0.06
CA THR A 26 7.47 28.10 -1.32
C THR A 26 7.49 26.73 -2.01
N ASN A 27 8.23 25.76 -1.48
CA ASN A 27 8.29 24.39 -2.01
C ASN A 27 7.12 23.52 -1.54
N HIS A 28 6.38 23.97 -0.54
CA HIS A 28 5.24 23.21 -0.03
C HIS A 28 4.12 23.15 -1.07
N ARG A 29 3.56 21.96 -1.29
CA ARG A 29 2.45 21.76 -2.26
C ARG A 29 1.28 22.75 -2.10
N TYR A 30 0.99 23.12 -0.86
CA TYR A 30 -0.11 24.03 -0.51
C TYR A 30 0.41 25.38 -0.03
N HIS A 31 1.55 25.88 -0.57
CA HIS A 31 2.03 27.22 -0.24
C HIS A 31 0.95 28.27 -0.59
N GLY A 32 0.73 29.20 0.32
CA GLY A 32 -0.31 30.22 0.13
C GLY A 32 -1.75 29.77 0.44
N SER A 33 -1.95 28.50 0.85
CA SER A 33 -3.26 27.97 1.20
C SER A 33 -3.26 27.38 2.61
N GLY A 34 -4.32 27.63 3.37
CA GLY A 34 -4.51 27.14 4.73
C GLY A 34 -3.51 27.70 5.73
N SER A 35 -2.95 26.86 6.58
CA SER A 35 -1.96 27.25 7.60
C SER A 35 -0.66 27.77 6.99
N SER A 36 -0.01 28.72 7.66
CA SER A 36 1.36 29.11 7.35
C SER A 36 2.41 28.12 7.83
N SER A 37 2.00 27.11 8.62
CA SER A 37 2.89 26.05 9.14
C SER A 37 2.77 24.78 8.29
N ALA A 38 3.83 23.98 8.25
CA ALA A 38 3.92 22.68 7.60
C ALA A 38 4.46 21.61 8.54
N TYR A 39 4.13 20.34 8.27
CA TYR A 39 4.85 19.22 8.87
C TYR A 39 6.17 18.99 8.15
N PHE A 40 7.18 18.64 8.94
CA PHE A 40 8.45 18.12 8.47
C PHE A 40 8.59 16.69 8.98
N LEU A 41 8.78 15.74 8.07
CA LEU A 41 8.99 14.34 8.39
C LEU A 41 10.48 14.02 8.16
N ASP A 42 11.19 13.64 9.22
CA ASP A 42 12.63 13.44 9.19
C ASP A 42 13.39 14.65 8.58
N GLY A 43 12.89 15.86 8.87
CA GLY A 43 13.45 17.13 8.37
C GLY A 43 13.06 17.49 6.93
N ILE A 44 12.26 16.69 6.25
CA ILE A 44 11.77 16.97 4.89
C ILE A 44 10.37 17.61 4.97
N GLU A 45 10.18 18.77 4.33
CA GLU A 45 8.92 19.47 4.31
C GLU A 45 7.86 18.67 3.56
N SER A 46 6.85 18.22 4.29
CA SER A 46 5.64 17.55 3.80
C SER A 46 5.87 16.63 2.60
N PRO A 47 6.74 15.59 2.73
CA PRO A 47 7.03 14.71 1.61
C PRO A 47 5.79 13.95 1.17
N PHE A 48 5.70 13.63 -0.13
CA PHE A 48 4.77 12.64 -0.62
C PHE A 48 5.25 11.26 -0.18
N LEU A 49 4.40 10.50 0.52
CA LEU A 49 4.78 9.21 1.08
C LEU A 49 4.33 8.05 0.17
N THR A 50 5.12 6.99 0.14
CA THR A 50 4.72 5.70 -0.42
C THR A 50 4.59 4.70 0.71
N LEU A 51 3.37 4.21 0.94
CA LEU A 51 3.05 3.27 2.00
C LEU A 51 2.91 1.86 1.43
N LEU A 52 3.38 0.86 2.18
CA LEU A 52 3.35 -0.55 1.79
C LEU A 52 2.43 -1.35 2.72
N PRO A 53 1.56 -2.21 2.18
CA PRO A 53 0.75 -3.11 3.01
C PRO A 53 1.60 -4.02 3.89
N GLY A 54 1.09 -4.31 5.08
CA GLY A 54 1.76 -5.12 6.09
C GLY A 54 2.75 -4.35 6.96
N LYS A 55 2.96 -3.06 6.72
CA LYS A 55 3.79 -2.18 7.55
C LYS A 55 2.97 -1.26 8.43
N THR A 56 3.56 -0.90 9.55
CA THR A 56 3.05 0.15 10.43
C THR A 56 3.92 1.39 10.25
N TYR A 57 3.29 2.54 10.06
CA TYR A 57 3.98 3.83 9.95
C TYR A 57 3.58 4.70 11.14
N ARG A 58 4.60 5.11 11.91
CA ARG A 58 4.42 5.96 13.08
C ARG A 58 4.96 7.35 12.79
N PHE A 59 4.16 8.35 13.10
CA PHE A 59 4.50 9.76 13.08
C PHE A 59 4.71 10.20 14.52
N ASP A 60 5.97 10.24 14.94
CA ASP A 60 6.35 10.68 16.28
C ASP A 60 6.13 12.17 16.40
N GLN A 61 5.21 12.56 17.24
CA GLN A 61 4.84 13.96 17.50
C GLN A 61 5.28 14.44 18.88
N SER A 62 6.36 13.85 19.43
CA SER A 62 6.89 14.19 20.76
C SER A 62 7.53 15.56 20.79
N ASP A 63 8.03 16.06 19.65
CA ASP A 63 8.65 17.38 19.56
C ASP A 63 7.64 18.48 19.88
N SER A 64 8.05 19.47 20.68
CA SER A 64 7.18 20.54 21.18
C SER A 64 6.57 21.41 20.09
N SER A 65 7.18 21.50 18.91
CA SER A 65 6.63 22.22 17.74
C SER A 65 5.31 21.64 17.26
N ASN A 66 5.01 20.37 17.58
CA ASN A 66 3.72 19.74 17.27
C ASN A 66 2.59 20.23 18.17
N GLY A 67 2.85 21.05 19.19
CA GLY A 67 1.82 21.58 20.11
C GLY A 67 0.67 22.24 19.37
N GLY A 68 -0.57 21.74 19.51
CA GLY A 68 -1.75 22.21 18.78
C GLY A 68 -1.86 21.71 17.34
N HIS A 69 -0.95 20.84 16.89
CA HIS A 69 -0.93 20.31 15.53
C HIS A 69 -1.00 18.77 15.49
N PRO A 70 -2.10 18.15 15.96
CA PRO A 70 -2.23 16.68 15.91
C PRO A 70 -2.38 16.21 14.45
N LEU A 71 -1.47 15.33 14.02
CA LEU A 71 -1.50 14.72 12.68
C LEU A 71 -2.62 13.66 12.63
N ARG A 72 -3.40 13.66 11.56
CA ARG A 72 -4.47 12.70 11.28
C ARG A 72 -4.49 12.37 9.79
N PHE A 73 -5.18 11.28 9.45
CA PHE A 73 -5.37 10.84 8.07
C PHE A 73 -6.77 11.19 7.57
N TYR A 74 -6.85 11.52 6.28
CA TYR A 74 -8.09 11.93 5.62
C TYR A 74 -8.15 11.35 4.20
N LEU A 75 -9.38 11.20 3.68
CA LEU A 75 -9.59 10.79 2.29
C LEU A 75 -9.34 11.95 1.33
N GLU A 76 -9.57 13.18 1.75
CA GLU A 76 -9.39 14.42 0.96
C GLU A 76 -8.37 15.36 1.61
N ALA A 77 -7.72 16.16 0.77
CA ALA A 77 -6.70 17.13 1.21
C ALA A 77 -7.27 18.25 2.10
N ASP A 78 -8.54 18.59 1.91
CA ASP A 78 -9.27 19.61 2.69
C ASP A 78 -9.80 19.09 4.04
N LYS A 79 -9.55 17.80 4.35
CA LYS A 79 -9.95 17.15 5.61
C LYS A 79 -11.46 16.94 5.76
N THR A 80 -12.19 16.82 4.67
CA THR A 80 -13.65 16.60 4.72
C THR A 80 -13.99 15.29 5.42
N THR A 81 -13.28 14.19 5.08
CA THR A 81 -13.56 12.86 5.63
C THR A 81 -12.34 12.29 6.35
N ALA A 82 -12.44 12.13 7.67
CA ALA A 82 -11.38 11.52 8.47
C ALA A 82 -11.28 10.01 8.18
N TYR A 83 -10.07 9.52 7.98
CA TYR A 83 -9.76 8.10 7.88
C TYR A 83 -9.19 7.60 9.22
N THR A 84 -9.88 6.67 9.87
CA THR A 84 -9.55 6.18 11.21
C THR A 84 -9.30 4.67 11.27
N THR A 85 -9.55 3.94 10.18
CA THR A 85 -9.36 2.48 10.14
C THR A 85 -7.87 2.14 10.30
N ASN A 86 -7.57 1.29 11.30
CA ASN A 86 -6.20 0.90 11.65
C ASN A 86 -5.29 2.09 12.03
N VAL A 87 -5.88 3.19 12.47
CA VAL A 87 -5.14 4.38 12.96
C VAL A 87 -5.21 4.43 14.47
N THR A 88 -4.05 4.55 15.12
CA THR A 88 -3.91 4.69 16.57
C THR A 88 -3.25 6.02 16.89
N THR A 89 -3.67 6.67 17.96
CA THR A 89 -3.06 7.89 18.46
C THR A 89 -2.70 7.74 19.92
N ASN A 90 -1.58 8.31 20.33
CA ASN A 90 -1.13 8.32 21.72
C ASN A 90 -0.72 9.72 22.15
N GLY A 91 -1.09 10.09 23.34
CA GLY A 91 -0.71 11.36 23.95
C GLY A 91 -1.27 12.60 23.26
N THR A 92 -0.76 13.76 23.66
CA THR A 92 -1.08 15.06 23.07
C THR A 92 0.11 15.51 22.21
N ALA A 93 -0.16 15.87 20.96
CA ALA A 93 0.88 16.34 20.04
C ALA A 93 1.71 17.47 20.71
N GLY A 94 3.03 17.37 20.61
CA GLY A 94 3.97 18.24 21.29
C GLY A 94 4.39 17.79 22.69
N SER A 95 3.87 16.66 23.19
CA SER A 95 4.22 16.08 24.47
C SER A 95 5.03 14.79 24.30
N SER A 96 5.88 14.50 25.25
CA SER A 96 6.72 13.28 25.23
C SER A 96 5.89 12.02 25.01
N GLY A 97 6.31 11.19 24.05
CA GLY A 97 5.65 9.93 23.67
C GLY A 97 4.39 10.09 22.83
N ALA A 98 4.05 11.30 22.39
CA ALA A 98 2.91 11.50 21.48
C ALA A 98 3.21 10.99 20.08
N TYR A 99 2.25 10.29 19.47
CA TYR A 99 2.33 9.85 18.09
C TYR A 99 0.96 9.61 17.44
N THR A 100 0.95 9.58 16.14
CA THR A 100 -0.11 9.00 15.31
C THR A 100 0.50 7.85 14.51
N GLU A 101 -0.20 6.73 14.45
CA GLU A 101 0.29 5.51 13.80
C GLU A 101 -0.80 4.93 12.91
N ILE A 102 -0.42 4.38 11.76
CA ILE A 102 -1.31 3.66 10.85
C ILE A 102 -0.72 2.30 10.49
N LEU A 103 -1.49 1.23 10.71
CA LEU A 103 -1.21 -0.09 10.12
C LEU A 103 -1.81 -0.11 8.72
N VAL A 104 -0.95 -0.20 7.72
CA VAL A 104 -1.35 -0.23 6.30
C VAL A 104 -1.68 -1.66 5.89
N THR A 105 -2.81 -1.83 5.24
CA THR A 105 -3.28 -3.11 4.69
C THR A 105 -3.68 -2.94 3.23
N ASP A 106 -3.94 -4.04 2.51
CA ASP A 106 -4.42 -3.97 1.12
C ASP A 106 -5.80 -3.31 1.00
N SER A 107 -6.56 -3.21 2.09
CA SER A 107 -7.84 -2.48 2.14
C SER A 107 -7.68 -0.98 2.48
N THR A 108 -6.47 -0.51 2.76
CA THR A 108 -6.22 0.92 2.96
C THR A 108 -6.45 1.66 1.64
N PRO A 109 -7.11 2.83 1.64
CA PRO A 109 -7.33 3.61 0.42
C PRO A 109 -6.02 3.91 -0.33
N LEU A 110 -6.07 3.84 -1.68
CA LEU A 110 -4.89 4.09 -2.52
C LEU A 110 -4.23 5.44 -2.26
N VAL A 111 -5.02 6.43 -1.91
CA VAL A 111 -4.54 7.77 -1.55
C VAL A 111 -5.12 8.16 -0.21
N LEU A 112 -4.25 8.55 0.71
CA LEU A 112 -4.60 9.20 1.95
C LEU A 112 -3.85 10.53 2.05
N HIS A 113 -4.40 11.45 2.84
CA HIS A 113 -3.80 12.73 3.13
C HIS A 113 -3.47 12.80 4.62
N TYR A 114 -2.21 13.05 4.97
CA TYR A 114 -1.85 13.34 6.35
C TYR A 114 -1.90 14.86 6.57
N GLN A 115 -2.75 15.28 7.48
CA GLN A 115 -3.05 16.69 7.74
C GLN A 115 -3.18 16.95 9.24
N CYS A 116 -3.05 18.22 9.63
CA CYS A 116 -3.37 18.63 10.99
C CYS A 116 -4.90 18.65 11.18
N SER A 117 -5.40 18.07 12.28
CA SER A 117 -6.84 18.12 12.56
C SER A 117 -7.34 19.55 12.85
N SER A 118 -6.46 20.40 13.40
CA SER A 118 -6.81 21.78 13.77
C SER A 118 -6.63 22.78 12.62
N HIS A 119 -5.65 22.55 11.73
CA HIS A 119 -5.24 23.50 10.68
C HIS A 119 -5.24 22.83 9.32
N GLY A 120 -5.64 23.56 8.26
CA GLY A 120 -5.70 23.05 6.90
C GLY A 120 -4.35 23.07 6.19
N TYR A 121 -4.12 22.08 5.33
CA TYR A 121 -3.05 22.05 4.34
C TYR A 121 -1.62 22.13 4.93
N MET A 122 -1.39 21.50 6.10
CA MET A 122 -0.06 21.44 6.72
C MET A 122 0.78 20.24 6.24
N GLY A 123 0.16 19.21 5.69
CA GLY A 123 0.79 17.99 5.23
C GLY A 123 0.68 17.78 3.73
N ASN A 124 0.74 16.53 3.31
CA ASN A 124 0.68 16.12 1.92
C ASN A 124 -0.15 14.84 1.78
N SER A 125 -0.02 14.19 0.62
CA SER A 125 -0.64 12.91 0.33
C SER A 125 0.32 11.76 0.54
N SER A 126 -0.24 10.59 0.74
CA SER A 126 0.46 9.31 0.64
C SER A 126 -0.21 8.44 -0.43
N PHE A 127 0.57 7.57 -1.06
CA PHE A 127 0.12 6.58 -2.02
C PHE A 127 0.34 5.18 -1.48
N LEU A 128 -0.69 4.33 -1.54
CA LEU A 128 -0.58 2.92 -1.21
C LEU A 128 0.02 2.17 -2.40
N ASN A 129 1.21 1.64 -2.24
CA ASN A 129 1.85 0.75 -3.21
C ASN A 129 1.49 -0.71 -2.90
N SER A 130 0.21 -1.07 -3.11
CA SER A 130 -0.27 -2.43 -2.98
C SER A 130 0.13 -3.27 -4.18
N ASN A 131 0.46 -4.53 -3.94
CA ASN A 131 0.62 -5.56 -4.98
C ASN A 131 -0.68 -6.33 -5.24
N LEU A 132 -1.74 -6.04 -4.49
CA LEU A 132 -3.06 -6.59 -4.73
C LEU A 132 -3.74 -5.81 -5.86
N VAL A 133 -4.11 -6.53 -6.92
CA VAL A 133 -5.00 -6.02 -7.96
C VAL A 133 -6.35 -6.71 -7.76
N ASP A 134 -7.23 -6.06 -7.01
CA ASP A 134 -8.62 -6.50 -6.84
C ASP A 134 -9.51 -5.65 -7.75
N THR A 135 -10.10 -6.27 -8.75
CA THR A 135 -10.95 -5.57 -9.71
C THR A 135 -12.14 -6.46 -10.07
N PRO A 136 -13.36 -5.91 -10.08
CA PRO A 136 -14.54 -6.65 -10.58
C PRO A 136 -14.51 -6.85 -12.09
N TYR A 137 -13.52 -6.29 -12.79
CA TYR A 137 -13.38 -6.37 -14.24
C TYR A 137 -12.16 -7.21 -14.63
N GLN A 138 -12.16 -7.64 -15.89
CA GLN A 138 -11.05 -8.38 -16.48
C GLN A 138 -9.76 -7.55 -16.50
N ILE A 139 -8.64 -8.17 -16.09
CA ILE A 139 -7.30 -7.59 -16.29
C ILE A 139 -6.82 -7.98 -17.69
N THR A 140 -6.55 -6.99 -18.54
CA THR A 140 -5.97 -7.21 -19.86
C THR A 140 -4.49 -6.84 -19.85
N ALA A 141 -3.61 -7.84 -19.99
CA ALA A 141 -2.17 -7.62 -20.16
C ALA A 141 -1.81 -7.73 -21.65
N ARG A 142 -1.36 -6.61 -22.26
CA ARG A 142 -1.05 -6.57 -23.70
C ARG A 142 0.28 -7.25 -24.08
N SER A 143 1.19 -7.40 -23.13
CA SER A 143 2.53 -7.97 -23.35
C SER A 143 2.78 -9.24 -22.52
N GLY A 144 1.72 -9.83 -21.95
CA GLY A 144 1.80 -11.01 -21.11
C GLY A 144 2.02 -10.72 -19.62
N ILE A 145 1.92 -11.75 -18.82
CA ILE A 145 2.13 -11.72 -17.37
C ILE A 145 3.25 -12.71 -17.07
N ASN A 146 4.33 -12.25 -16.42
CA ASN A 146 5.38 -13.12 -15.91
C ASN A 146 5.13 -13.38 -14.42
N VAL A 147 4.87 -14.64 -14.07
CA VAL A 147 4.64 -15.08 -12.68
C VAL A 147 5.76 -16.00 -12.27
N SER A 148 6.54 -15.60 -11.28
CA SER A 148 7.62 -16.42 -10.68
C SER A 148 7.14 -17.29 -9.51
N GLY A 149 5.84 -17.37 -9.28
CA GLY A 149 5.19 -18.08 -8.17
C GLY A 149 4.04 -18.97 -8.66
N ILE A 150 3.03 -19.09 -7.83
CA ILE A 150 1.84 -19.92 -8.08
C ILE A 150 0.76 -19.06 -8.76
N VAL A 151 0.15 -19.59 -9.80
CA VAL A 151 -1.09 -19.08 -10.38
C VAL A 151 -2.23 -19.98 -9.94
N THR A 152 -3.21 -19.44 -9.22
CA THR A 152 -4.45 -20.15 -8.87
C THR A 152 -5.59 -19.55 -9.68
N ALA A 153 -6.25 -20.36 -10.48
CA ALA A 153 -7.42 -19.96 -11.25
C ALA A 153 -8.47 -21.07 -11.23
N THR A 154 -9.74 -20.71 -11.31
CA THR A 154 -10.84 -21.68 -11.44
C THR A 154 -10.83 -22.36 -12.81
N SER A 155 -10.29 -21.71 -13.83
CA SER A 155 -10.10 -22.26 -15.18
C SER A 155 -9.02 -21.48 -15.92
N PHE A 156 -8.36 -22.18 -16.85
CA PHE A 156 -7.51 -21.59 -17.89
C PHE A 156 -8.15 -21.86 -19.25
N VAL A 157 -8.26 -20.83 -20.06
CA VAL A 157 -8.79 -20.93 -21.44
C VAL A 157 -7.70 -20.46 -22.39
N GLY A 158 -7.24 -21.35 -23.26
CA GLY A 158 -6.18 -21.10 -24.25
C GLY A 158 -5.13 -22.20 -24.27
N ASP A 159 -4.17 -22.05 -25.18
CA ASP A 159 -3.10 -23.02 -25.35
C ASP A 159 -2.05 -22.83 -24.24
N ILE A 160 -1.58 -23.95 -23.67
CA ILE A 160 -0.42 -24.00 -22.78
C ILE A 160 0.76 -24.50 -23.60
N THR A 161 1.75 -23.64 -23.81
CA THR A 161 3.01 -23.97 -24.48
C THR A 161 4.13 -24.09 -23.44
N GLY A 162 4.79 -25.23 -23.38
CA GLY A 162 5.90 -25.53 -22.46
C GLY A 162 5.69 -26.85 -21.72
N ASP A 163 6.62 -27.13 -20.79
CA ASP A 163 6.57 -28.34 -19.98
C ASP A 163 5.62 -28.18 -18.79
N VAL A 164 4.74 -29.15 -18.59
CA VAL A 164 3.92 -29.25 -17.38
C VAL A 164 4.57 -30.31 -16.48
N THR A 165 5.14 -29.87 -15.35
CA THR A 165 5.68 -30.74 -14.33
C THR A 165 4.68 -30.92 -13.21
N GLY A 166 4.16 -32.12 -13.04
CA GLY A 166 3.15 -32.47 -12.03
C GLY A 166 2.00 -33.27 -12.61
N ASP A 167 0.99 -33.54 -11.79
CA ASP A 167 -0.18 -34.29 -12.21
C ASP A 167 -1.15 -33.41 -12.99
N VAL A 168 -1.54 -33.88 -14.19
CA VAL A 168 -2.63 -33.31 -14.95
C VAL A 168 -3.85 -34.21 -14.78
N THR A 169 -4.85 -33.74 -14.02
CA THR A 169 -6.10 -34.47 -13.85
C THR A 169 -7.14 -33.95 -14.83
N GLY A 170 -7.62 -34.80 -15.71
CA GLY A 170 -8.62 -34.46 -16.74
C GLY A 170 -8.46 -35.33 -17.98
N ASN A 171 -9.22 -35.02 -19.01
CA ASN A 171 -9.14 -35.69 -20.30
C ASN A 171 -8.17 -34.94 -21.22
N ALA A 172 -7.27 -35.71 -21.86
CA ALA A 172 -6.52 -35.24 -23.01
C ALA A 172 -7.17 -35.83 -24.27
N ASP A 173 -7.75 -34.99 -25.12
CA ASP A 173 -8.40 -35.48 -26.34
C ASP A 173 -7.40 -36.04 -27.35
N THR A 174 -6.17 -35.56 -27.33
CA THR A 174 -5.06 -36.07 -28.14
C THR A 174 -3.75 -36.07 -27.38
N ALA A 175 -3.06 -37.20 -27.35
CA ALA A 175 -1.67 -37.30 -26.93
C ALA A 175 -0.86 -37.90 -28.08
N THR A 176 0.18 -37.19 -28.55
CA THR A 176 1.04 -37.67 -29.66
C THR A 176 1.97 -38.78 -29.21
N SER A 177 2.38 -38.79 -27.95
CA SER A 177 3.13 -39.90 -27.35
C SER A 177 2.91 -39.96 -25.84
N ALA A 178 2.82 -41.15 -25.30
CA ALA A 178 2.89 -41.44 -23.88
C ALA A 178 3.97 -42.51 -23.63
N THR A 179 4.93 -42.21 -22.77
CA THR A 179 6.02 -43.15 -22.45
C THR A 179 5.52 -44.31 -21.61
N THR A 180 4.51 -44.06 -20.76
CA THR A 180 3.84 -45.10 -19.96
C THR A 180 2.36 -44.77 -19.83
N ALA A 181 1.50 -45.69 -20.27
CA ALA A 181 0.06 -45.65 -19.99
C ALA A 181 -0.30 -46.90 -19.14
N THR A 182 -0.82 -46.69 -17.94
CA THR A 182 -1.20 -47.76 -17.04
C THR A 182 -2.50 -48.43 -17.48
N THR A 183 -3.38 -47.70 -18.18
CA THR A 183 -4.60 -48.23 -18.78
C THR A 183 -4.91 -47.43 -20.03
N ALA A 184 -4.89 -48.08 -21.19
CA ALA A 184 -5.42 -47.57 -22.41
C ALA A 184 -6.68 -48.36 -22.77
N THR A 185 -7.85 -47.73 -22.76
CA THR A 185 -9.10 -48.36 -23.23
C THR A 185 -9.32 -47.87 -24.65
N ASN A 186 -9.03 -48.73 -25.61
CA ASN A 186 -9.46 -48.50 -27.00
C ASN A 186 -10.97 -48.80 -27.13
N ALA A 187 -11.73 -47.78 -27.51
CA ALA A 187 -13.10 -47.95 -27.93
C ALA A 187 -13.14 -48.21 -29.44
#